data_24eec017fe24f3552d3e4d65dfbf20ad
#
_entry.id   24eec017fe24f3552d3e4d65dfbf20ad
#
_cell.length_a   1.000
_cell.length_b   1.000
_cell.length_c   1.000
_cell.angle_alpha   90.00
_cell.angle_beta   90.00
_cell.angle_gamma   90.00
#
_symmetry.space_group_name_H-M   'P 1'
#
loop_
_entity.id
_entity.type
_entity.pdbx_description
1 polymer ?
#
loop_
_entity_poly.entity_id
_entity_poly.type
_entity_poly.pdbx_seq_one_letter_code
_entity_poly.pdbx_strand_id
1 'polypeptide(L)'
;DLDYEVSIRTTNTQGFFIRDLKEKDAGKLAGIISSFSSKYNLFNSLTCVGASTCQLGLCLSQNLLTAIKKEFEPLSDDLKDQLPRLYISGCPNSCAQHEKAPLGLHGRAKRTQNGLIPMYSVSFGGRVGSSAIMGEEYGDIPAKKIPEFLHKLAELKLSSGYEDFYEFINNNEQQIRGLAAEYTNIEKFVDDEDIYYDFEACEKFSLKGRGPGECSSGVLDVIKLDLS
;
A
#
# COMPACT_ATOMS: atom_id res chain seq x y z
N ASP A 1 20.46 14.12 -25.33
CA ASP A 1 21.91 13.74 -25.28
C ASP A 1 22.64 14.76 -24.46
N LEU A 2 23.52 14.30 -23.56
CA LEU A 2 24.41 15.12 -22.74
C LEU A 2 25.81 15.01 -23.30
N ASP A 3 26.59 16.11 -23.26
CA ASP A 3 27.98 16.18 -23.67
C ASP A 3 28.99 15.85 -22.56
N TYR A 4 28.50 15.24 -21.47
CA TYR A 4 29.25 14.85 -20.27
C TYR A 4 28.65 13.62 -19.61
N GLU A 5 29.40 12.95 -18.76
CA GLU A 5 28.99 11.76 -18.05
C GLU A 5 28.10 12.13 -16.83
N VAL A 6 27.09 11.32 -16.61
CA VAL A 6 26.24 11.34 -15.41
C VAL A 6 26.18 9.94 -14.79
N SER A 7 26.03 9.87 -13.48
CA SER A 7 25.86 8.59 -12.81
C SER A 7 24.43 8.39 -12.34
N ILE A 8 23.90 7.17 -12.51
CA ILE A 8 22.56 6.79 -12.05
C ILE A 8 22.70 5.83 -10.87
N ARG A 9 21.95 6.10 -9.80
CA ARG A 9 21.86 5.26 -8.61
C ARG A 9 20.39 4.87 -8.38
N THR A 10 20.11 3.59 -8.29
CA THR A 10 18.79 3.10 -7.90
C THR A 10 18.53 3.40 -6.44
N THR A 11 17.25 3.60 -6.10
CA THR A 11 16.78 3.78 -4.72
C THR A 11 16.00 2.56 -4.27
N ASN A 12 15.88 2.38 -2.95
CA ASN A 12 15.02 1.36 -2.36
C ASN A 12 13.53 1.71 -2.41
N THR A 13 13.17 2.88 -2.94
CA THR A 13 11.79 3.36 -3.13
C THR A 13 11.36 3.32 -4.60
N GLN A 14 11.88 2.36 -5.37
CA GLN A 14 11.55 2.14 -6.78
C GLN A 14 11.83 3.36 -7.69
N GLY A 15 12.82 4.14 -7.33
CA GLY A 15 13.26 5.32 -8.07
C GLY A 15 14.74 5.28 -8.37
N PHE A 16 15.28 6.41 -8.80
CA PHE A 16 16.72 6.57 -9.02
C PHE A 16 17.15 8.02 -8.81
N PHE A 17 18.40 8.21 -8.47
CA PHE A 17 19.07 9.50 -8.45
C PHE A 17 19.94 9.63 -9.69
N ILE A 18 19.90 10.79 -10.33
CA ILE A 18 20.86 11.19 -11.35
C ILE A 18 21.83 12.15 -10.68
N ARG A 19 23.11 11.80 -10.69
CA ARG A 19 24.19 12.58 -10.08
C ARG A 19 25.07 13.20 -11.15
N ASP A 20 25.80 14.21 -10.74
CA ASP A 20 26.78 14.90 -11.60
C ASP A 20 26.12 15.66 -12.76
N LEU A 21 24.83 16.00 -12.60
CA LEU A 21 24.05 16.74 -13.58
C LEU A 21 24.32 18.24 -13.46
N LYS A 22 24.61 18.90 -14.59
CA LYS A 22 24.81 20.37 -14.65
C LYS A 22 23.46 21.06 -14.39
N GLU A 23 23.48 22.22 -13.73
CA GLU A 23 22.30 22.98 -13.35
C GLU A 23 21.34 23.24 -14.53
N LYS A 24 21.87 23.65 -15.70
CA LYS A 24 21.09 23.88 -16.92
C LYS A 24 20.25 22.68 -17.37
N ASP A 25 20.78 21.46 -17.14
CA ASP A 25 20.15 20.21 -17.56
C ASP A 25 19.25 19.65 -16.45
N ALA A 26 19.54 19.95 -15.17
CA ALA A 26 18.68 19.62 -14.04
C ALA A 26 17.29 20.27 -14.18
N GLY A 27 17.23 21.55 -14.60
CA GLY A 27 15.96 22.22 -14.84
C GLY A 27 15.13 21.58 -15.97
N LYS A 28 15.78 21.17 -17.06
CA LYS A 28 15.11 20.44 -18.16
C LYS A 28 14.59 19.08 -17.71
N LEU A 29 15.41 18.34 -16.95
CA LEU A 29 15.03 17.03 -16.41
C LEU A 29 13.85 17.16 -15.45
N ALA A 30 13.88 18.14 -14.54
CA ALA A 30 12.77 18.42 -13.63
C ALA A 30 11.46 18.70 -14.38
N GLY A 31 11.52 19.47 -15.49
CA GLY A 31 10.38 19.71 -16.37
C GLY A 31 9.83 18.44 -17.02
N ILE A 32 10.72 17.53 -17.44
CA ILE A 32 10.30 16.22 -17.98
C ILE A 32 9.65 15.37 -16.89
N ILE A 33 10.27 15.26 -15.72
CA ILE A 33 9.79 14.43 -14.61
C ILE A 33 8.42 14.92 -14.10
N SER A 34 8.19 16.25 -14.07
CA SER A 34 6.93 16.83 -13.61
C SER A 34 5.73 16.40 -14.45
N SER A 35 5.95 16.01 -15.72
CA SER A 35 4.87 15.51 -16.59
C SER A 35 4.44 14.06 -16.25
N PHE A 36 5.27 13.31 -15.51
CA PHE A 36 5.03 11.92 -15.10
C PHE A 36 4.66 11.78 -13.63
N SER A 37 4.80 12.83 -12.83
CA SER A 37 4.47 12.81 -11.39
C SER A 37 3.24 13.67 -11.11
N SER A 38 2.42 13.20 -10.17
CA SER A 38 1.29 13.97 -9.67
C SER A 38 1.75 14.98 -8.62
N LYS A 39 1.04 16.11 -8.51
CA LYS A 39 1.20 17.05 -7.38
C LYS A 39 0.75 16.44 -6.05
N TYR A 40 -0.15 15.42 -6.08
CA TYR A 40 -0.66 14.76 -4.90
C TYR A 40 0.18 13.53 -4.55
N ASN A 41 0.55 13.40 -3.28
CA ASN A 41 1.36 12.29 -2.78
C ASN A 41 0.71 10.93 -3.01
N LEU A 42 -0.59 10.81 -2.80
CA LEU A 42 -1.36 9.59 -3.00
C LEU A 42 -1.16 8.99 -4.41
N PHE A 43 -1.16 9.82 -5.45
CA PHE A 43 -1.02 9.37 -6.84
C PHE A 43 0.42 8.93 -7.19
N ASN A 44 1.40 9.26 -6.35
CA ASN A 44 2.80 8.82 -6.46
C ASN A 44 3.11 7.62 -5.57
N SER A 45 2.08 6.90 -5.12
CA SER A 45 2.21 5.72 -4.24
C SER A 45 3.02 4.59 -4.86
N LEU A 46 3.65 3.80 -4.00
CA LEU A 46 4.49 2.66 -4.37
C LEU A 46 3.74 1.36 -4.17
N THR A 47 3.97 0.40 -5.07
CA THR A 47 3.47 -0.96 -4.93
C THR A 47 4.51 -1.97 -5.42
N CYS A 48 4.54 -3.15 -4.83
CA CYS A 48 5.26 -4.28 -5.42
C CYS A 48 4.42 -4.87 -6.57
N VAL A 49 4.98 -5.82 -7.32
CA VAL A 49 4.28 -6.50 -8.42
C VAL A 49 3.07 -7.32 -7.94
N GLY A 50 3.06 -7.73 -6.66
CA GLY A 50 1.97 -8.52 -6.10
C GLY A 50 1.78 -9.88 -6.78
N ALA A 51 0.62 -10.46 -6.57
CA ALA A 51 0.27 -11.80 -7.07
C ALA A 51 0.13 -11.90 -8.59
N SER A 52 0.26 -10.80 -9.33
CA SER A 52 0.20 -10.83 -10.80
C SER A 52 1.37 -11.60 -11.42
N THR A 53 2.55 -11.53 -10.82
CA THR A 53 3.76 -12.22 -11.28
C THR A 53 4.56 -12.87 -10.16
N CYS A 54 4.40 -12.41 -8.91
CA CYS A 54 5.12 -12.93 -7.77
C CYS A 54 4.43 -14.18 -7.22
N GLN A 55 5.11 -15.33 -7.25
CA GLN A 55 4.58 -16.59 -6.69
C GLN A 55 4.31 -16.54 -5.19
N LEU A 56 4.98 -15.63 -4.47
CA LEU A 56 4.80 -15.39 -3.04
C LEU A 56 3.71 -14.37 -2.73
N GLY A 57 3.29 -13.60 -3.74
CA GLY A 57 2.28 -12.56 -3.60
C GLY A 57 0.93 -13.14 -3.18
N LEU A 58 0.27 -12.57 -2.19
CA LEU A 58 -1.08 -12.95 -1.81
C LEU A 58 -2.12 -12.18 -2.62
N CYS A 59 -1.97 -10.88 -2.72
CA CYS A 59 -2.95 -9.97 -3.31
C CYS A 59 -2.40 -9.21 -4.52
N LEU A 60 -3.30 -8.72 -5.37
CA LEU A 60 -3.01 -7.94 -6.58
C LEU A 60 -2.77 -6.46 -6.23
N SER A 61 -1.61 -6.16 -5.66
CA SER A 61 -1.28 -4.83 -5.12
C SER A 61 -1.31 -3.69 -6.14
N GLN A 62 -0.94 -3.96 -7.41
CA GLN A 62 -1.01 -2.95 -8.47
C GLN A 62 -2.45 -2.62 -8.84
N ASN A 63 -3.32 -3.62 -8.87
CA ASN A 63 -4.74 -3.44 -9.17
C ASN A 63 -5.44 -2.68 -8.02
N LEU A 64 -5.06 -2.95 -6.76
CA LEU A 64 -5.53 -2.16 -5.63
C LEU A 64 -5.13 -0.69 -5.79
N LEU A 65 -3.86 -0.39 -6.11
CA LEU A 65 -3.43 1.00 -6.32
C LEU A 65 -4.22 1.68 -7.45
N THR A 66 -4.51 0.94 -8.53
CA THR A 66 -5.35 1.46 -9.61
C THR A 66 -6.77 1.77 -9.14
N ALA A 67 -7.37 0.90 -8.33
CA ALA A 67 -8.69 1.13 -7.75
C ALA A 67 -8.70 2.33 -6.79
N ILE A 68 -7.68 2.48 -5.94
CA ILE A 68 -7.52 3.66 -5.08
C ILE A 68 -7.44 4.94 -5.92
N LYS A 69 -6.65 4.96 -6.98
CA LYS A 69 -6.54 6.12 -7.87
C LYS A 69 -7.88 6.46 -8.51
N LYS A 70 -8.62 5.47 -9.01
CA LYS A 70 -9.96 5.65 -9.59
C LYS A 70 -10.96 6.24 -8.58
N GLU A 71 -10.89 5.82 -7.32
CA GLU A 71 -11.73 6.38 -6.23
C GLU A 71 -11.44 7.87 -6.01
N PHE A 72 -10.15 8.25 -6.01
CA PHE A 72 -9.74 9.61 -5.70
C PHE A 72 -9.78 10.56 -6.89
N GLU A 73 -9.71 10.09 -8.14
CA GLU A 73 -9.70 10.94 -9.34
C GLU A 73 -10.85 11.97 -9.39
N PRO A 74 -12.13 11.63 -9.10
CA PRO A 74 -13.24 12.58 -9.16
C PRO A 74 -13.33 13.52 -7.95
N LEU A 75 -12.56 13.29 -6.88
CA LEU A 75 -12.65 14.05 -5.64
C LEU A 75 -12.05 15.45 -5.79
N SER A 76 -12.36 16.33 -4.83
CA SER A 76 -11.79 17.68 -4.77
C SER A 76 -10.27 17.64 -4.55
N ASP A 77 -9.59 18.72 -4.95
CA ASP A 77 -8.15 18.88 -4.72
C ASP A 77 -7.79 18.78 -3.23
N ASP A 78 -8.64 19.33 -2.36
CA ASP A 78 -8.44 19.30 -0.91
C ASP A 78 -8.44 17.85 -0.38
N LEU A 79 -9.33 16.98 -0.85
CA LEU A 79 -9.37 15.58 -0.45
C LEU A 79 -8.18 14.77 -1.00
N LYS A 80 -7.79 15.05 -2.25
CA LYS A 80 -6.64 14.37 -2.87
C LYS A 80 -5.32 14.64 -2.15
N ASP A 81 -5.20 15.79 -1.49
CA ASP A 81 -3.99 16.21 -0.80
C ASP A 81 -3.90 15.72 0.66
N GLN A 82 -4.95 15.05 1.16
CA GLN A 82 -4.98 14.63 2.56
C GLN A 82 -4.08 13.43 2.88
N LEU A 83 -3.90 12.52 1.92
CA LEU A 83 -3.19 11.28 2.21
C LEU A 83 -1.72 11.33 1.75
N PRO A 84 -0.83 10.73 2.53
CA PRO A 84 0.56 10.59 2.14
C PRO A 84 0.72 9.60 1.00
N ARG A 85 1.92 9.45 0.51
CA ARG A 85 2.31 8.37 -0.38
C ARG A 85 2.08 7.02 0.29
N LEU A 86 1.29 6.14 -0.33
CA LEU A 86 1.06 4.78 0.14
C LEU A 86 2.21 3.87 -0.26
N TYR A 87 2.45 2.86 0.56
CA TYR A 87 3.40 1.77 0.29
C TYR A 87 2.65 0.46 0.39
N ILE A 88 2.41 -0.20 -0.76
CA ILE A 88 1.51 -1.34 -0.87
C ILE A 88 2.28 -2.60 -1.24
N SER A 89 2.36 -3.55 -0.33
CA SER A 89 2.94 -4.87 -0.58
C SER A 89 1.84 -5.91 -0.80
N GLY A 90 1.99 -6.79 -1.77
CA GLY A 90 1.02 -7.86 -2.04
C GLY A 90 1.01 -8.99 -1.01
N CYS A 91 1.95 -8.99 -0.07
CA CYS A 91 2.08 -9.96 1.03
C CYS A 91 2.94 -9.37 2.16
N PRO A 92 3.13 -10.05 3.30
CA PRO A 92 3.93 -9.56 4.43
C PRO A 92 5.42 -9.33 4.17
N ASN A 93 5.96 -9.78 3.04
CA ASN A 93 7.41 -9.68 2.73
C ASN A 93 7.95 -8.26 2.53
N SER A 94 7.12 -7.24 2.65
CA SER A 94 7.50 -5.83 2.66
C SER A 94 8.31 -5.33 1.46
N CYS A 95 8.14 -5.91 0.28
CA CYS A 95 8.90 -5.51 -0.92
C CYS A 95 8.65 -4.05 -1.34
N ALA A 96 7.49 -3.48 -0.97
CA ALA A 96 7.21 -2.05 -1.09
C ALA A 96 7.47 -1.28 0.21
N GLN A 97 8.10 -1.89 1.23
CA GLN A 97 8.49 -1.26 2.51
C GLN A 97 7.29 -0.65 3.29
N HIS A 98 6.14 -1.31 3.26
CA HIS A 98 4.93 -0.85 3.93
C HIS A 98 5.12 -0.59 5.43
N GLU A 99 5.99 -1.35 6.11
CA GLU A 99 6.28 -1.21 7.54
C GLU A 99 6.90 0.14 7.92
N LYS A 100 7.60 0.80 6.97
CA LYS A 100 8.29 2.07 7.20
C LYS A 100 7.54 3.28 6.67
N ALA A 101 6.33 3.06 6.18
CA ALA A 101 5.52 4.08 5.55
C ALA A 101 4.67 4.85 6.57
N PRO A 102 4.40 6.14 6.33
CA PRO A 102 3.38 6.86 7.10
C PRO A 102 2.02 6.15 7.07
N LEU A 103 1.69 5.55 5.92
CA LEU A 103 0.52 4.72 5.68
C LEU A 103 0.93 3.55 4.79
N GLY A 104 0.97 2.36 5.36
CA GLY A 104 1.37 1.12 4.71
C GLY A 104 0.23 0.13 4.58
N LEU A 105 0.27 -0.67 3.51
CA LEU A 105 -0.68 -1.73 3.25
C LEU A 105 0.06 -3.01 2.88
N HIS A 106 -0.35 -4.16 3.44
CA HIS A 106 0.17 -5.43 2.95
C HIS A 106 -0.91 -6.51 2.86
N GLY A 107 -0.80 -7.32 1.80
CA GLY A 107 -1.77 -8.35 1.48
C GLY A 107 -1.83 -9.46 2.53
N ARG A 108 -3.04 -9.85 2.85
CA ARG A 108 -3.41 -10.97 3.73
C ARG A 108 -4.56 -11.77 3.11
N ALA A 109 -4.93 -12.86 3.74
CA ALA A 109 -6.08 -13.67 3.36
C ALA A 109 -6.86 -14.07 4.61
N LYS A 110 -8.19 -13.99 4.55
CA LYS A 110 -9.07 -14.45 5.62
C LYS A 110 -10.01 -15.53 5.12
N ARG A 111 -10.07 -16.64 5.85
CA ARG A 111 -11.00 -17.73 5.55
C ARG A 111 -12.36 -17.48 6.20
N THR A 112 -13.41 -17.67 5.41
CA THR A 112 -14.81 -17.68 5.85
C THR A 112 -15.47 -19.01 5.46
N GLN A 113 -16.72 -19.17 5.81
CA GLN A 113 -17.51 -20.34 5.37
C GLN A 113 -17.75 -20.33 3.84
N ASN A 114 -17.82 -19.14 3.23
CA ASN A 114 -18.13 -18.96 1.81
C ASN A 114 -16.86 -18.92 0.92
N GLY A 115 -15.66 -18.92 1.50
CA GLY A 115 -14.40 -18.88 0.75
C GLY A 115 -13.30 -18.08 1.43
N LEU A 116 -12.28 -17.72 0.63
CA LEU A 116 -11.18 -16.85 1.06
C LEU A 116 -11.45 -15.43 0.59
N ILE A 117 -11.23 -14.46 1.49
CA ILE A 117 -11.31 -13.03 1.20
C ILE A 117 -9.89 -12.47 1.10
N PRO A 118 -9.53 -11.78 -0.01
CA PRO A 118 -8.31 -10.99 -0.06
C PRO A 118 -8.45 -9.78 0.87
N MET A 119 -7.46 -9.61 1.73
CA MET A 119 -7.43 -8.57 2.76
C MET A 119 -6.16 -7.73 2.64
N TYR A 120 -6.18 -6.55 3.22
CA TYR A 120 -4.96 -5.78 3.47
C TYR A 120 -4.90 -5.37 4.93
N SER A 121 -3.77 -5.68 5.58
CA SER A 121 -3.44 -5.08 6.87
C SER A 121 -3.01 -3.63 6.64
N VAL A 122 -3.56 -2.73 7.42
CA VAL A 122 -3.30 -1.29 7.33
C VAL A 122 -2.43 -0.88 8.50
N SER A 123 -1.29 -0.25 8.23
CA SER A 123 -0.36 0.25 9.24
C SER A 123 -0.13 1.75 9.13
N PHE A 124 0.05 2.39 10.28
CA PHE A 124 0.23 3.83 10.41
C PHE A 124 1.50 4.19 11.16
N GLY A 125 2.06 5.35 10.86
CA GLY A 125 3.10 6.00 11.65
C GLY A 125 4.52 5.52 11.41
N GLY A 126 4.75 4.63 10.44
CA GLY A 126 6.10 4.22 10.07
C GLY A 126 6.92 5.41 9.55
N ARG A 127 8.20 5.46 9.88
CA ARG A 127 9.12 6.51 9.42
C ARG A 127 10.54 6.00 9.31
N VAL A 128 11.32 6.67 8.47
CA VAL A 128 12.75 6.40 8.25
C VAL A 128 13.61 7.55 8.74
N GLY A 129 14.91 7.35 8.82
CA GLY A 129 15.88 8.37 9.24
C GLY A 129 16.39 8.14 10.67
N SER A 130 16.81 9.22 11.35
CA SER A 130 17.40 9.15 12.68
C SER A 130 16.42 8.68 13.77
N SER A 131 15.12 8.83 13.53
CA SER A 131 14.04 8.38 14.42
C SER A 131 13.21 7.29 13.73
N ALA A 132 13.87 6.31 13.10
CA ALA A 132 13.18 5.22 12.41
C ALA A 132 12.28 4.43 13.35
N ILE A 133 11.04 4.19 12.92
CA ILE A 133 10.04 3.42 13.65
C ILE A 133 9.21 2.61 12.64
N MET A 134 8.80 1.42 13.03
CA MET A 134 7.84 0.63 12.24
C MET A 134 6.42 1.13 12.49
N GLY A 135 5.59 1.10 11.45
CA GLY A 135 4.18 1.42 11.56
C GLY A 135 3.44 0.41 12.43
N GLU A 136 2.43 0.87 13.13
CA GLU A 136 1.54 0.03 13.93
C GLU A 136 0.36 -0.44 13.08
N GLU A 137 0.03 -1.74 13.15
CA GLU A 137 -1.12 -2.31 12.44
C GLU A 137 -2.43 -1.95 13.16
N TYR A 138 -3.41 -1.44 12.39
CA TYR A 138 -4.74 -1.07 12.90
C TYR A 138 -5.81 -2.09 12.53
N GLY A 139 -5.47 -3.06 11.69
CA GLY A 139 -6.32 -4.20 11.37
C GLY A 139 -6.34 -4.59 9.90
N ASP A 140 -7.03 -5.70 9.63
CA ASP A 140 -7.15 -6.26 8.29
C ASP A 140 -8.49 -5.84 7.67
N ILE A 141 -8.44 -5.17 6.53
CA ILE A 141 -9.60 -4.67 5.78
C ILE A 141 -9.73 -5.46 4.47
N PRO A 142 -10.94 -5.87 4.05
CA PRO A 142 -11.14 -6.49 2.75
C PRO A 142 -10.58 -5.62 1.61
N ALA A 143 -9.89 -6.23 0.65
CA ALA A 143 -9.27 -5.50 -0.46
C ALA A 143 -10.25 -4.53 -1.14
N LYS A 144 -11.46 -4.98 -1.43
CA LYS A 144 -12.52 -4.18 -2.06
C LYS A 144 -12.99 -2.98 -1.25
N LYS A 145 -12.74 -2.96 0.06
CA LYS A 145 -13.15 -1.87 0.96
C LYS A 145 -12.02 -0.87 1.24
N ILE A 146 -10.80 -1.15 0.80
CA ILE A 146 -9.64 -0.24 1.01
C ILE A 146 -9.86 1.14 0.35
N PRO A 147 -10.33 1.27 -0.91
CA PRO A 147 -10.53 2.60 -1.50
C PRO A 147 -11.52 3.45 -0.70
N GLU A 148 -12.66 2.88 -0.31
CA GLU A 148 -13.67 3.57 0.50
C GLU A 148 -13.13 3.95 1.89
N PHE A 149 -12.41 3.05 2.55
CA PHE A 149 -11.74 3.33 3.83
C PHE A 149 -10.78 4.51 3.73
N LEU A 150 -9.94 4.54 2.69
CA LEU A 150 -8.99 5.64 2.46
C LEU A 150 -9.69 6.95 2.16
N HIS A 151 -10.81 6.93 1.44
CA HIS A 151 -11.63 8.11 1.21
C HIS A 151 -12.14 8.69 2.54
N LYS A 152 -12.74 7.86 3.40
CA LYS A 152 -13.19 8.30 4.73
C LYS A 152 -12.06 8.76 5.63
N LEU A 153 -10.89 8.14 5.53
CA LEU A 153 -9.69 8.60 6.24
C LEU A 153 -9.26 10.01 5.77
N ALA A 154 -9.34 10.28 4.47
CA ALA A 154 -9.05 11.60 3.92
C ALA A 154 -10.06 12.65 4.40
N GLU A 155 -11.36 12.31 4.44
CA GLU A 155 -12.40 13.17 5.00
C GLU A 155 -12.17 13.47 6.49
N LEU A 156 -11.80 12.44 7.27
CA LEU A 156 -11.47 12.59 8.69
C LEU A 156 -10.28 13.53 8.89
N LYS A 157 -9.21 13.34 8.08
CA LYS A 157 -8.04 14.21 8.16
C LYS A 157 -8.37 15.65 7.76
N LEU A 158 -9.11 15.86 6.68
CA LEU A 158 -9.53 17.18 6.24
C LEU A 158 -10.34 17.91 7.34
N SER A 159 -11.28 17.21 7.96
CA SER A 159 -12.11 17.78 9.05
C SER A 159 -11.34 18.07 10.33
N SER A 160 -10.22 17.36 10.56
CA SER A 160 -9.38 17.56 11.75
C SER A 160 -8.53 18.83 11.70
N GLY A 161 -8.28 19.38 10.51
CA GLY A 161 -7.48 20.59 10.29
C GLY A 161 -5.96 20.41 10.43
N TYR A 162 -5.45 19.20 10.67
CA TYR A 162 -4.01 18.94 10.71
C TYR A 162 -3.43 18.90 9.30
N GLU A 163 -2.38 19.68 9.04
CA GLU A 163 -1.63 19.62 7.78
C GLU A 163 -0.71 18.40 7.75
N ASP A 164 0.07 18.19 8.81
CA ASP A 164 0.99 17.07 8.92
C ASP A 164 0.28 15.75 9.23
N PHE A 165 0.62 14.69 8.50
CA PHE A 165 -0.04 13.39 8.64
C PHE A 165 0.31 12.69 9.95
N TYR A 166 1.53 12.88 10.49
CA TYR A 166 1.90 12.29 11.77
C TYR A 166 1.23 12.99 12.96
N GLU A 167 1.08 14.31 12.87
CA GLU A 167 0.29 15.06 13.86
C GLU A 167 -1.16 14.61 13.84
N PHE A 168 -1.73 14.42 12.66
CA PHE A 168 -3.07 13.88 12.50
C PHE A 168 -3.22 12.52 13.17
N ILE A 169 -2.32 11.55 12.88
CA ILE A 169 -2.37 10.21 13.48
C ILE A 169 -2.30 10.30 15.01
N ASN A 170 -1.34 11.04 15.53
CA ASN A 170 -1.09 11.11 16.97
C ASN A 170 -2.27 11.73 17.74
N ASN A 171 -2.96 12.70 17.15
CA ASN A 171 -4.06 13.41 17.81
C ASN A 171 -5.44 12.82 17.54
N ASN A 172 -5.58 11.91 16.55
CA ASN A 172 -6.86 11.31 16.16
C ASN A 172 -6.82 9.78 16.18
N GLU A 173 -5.90 9.19 16.96
CA GLU A 173 -5.71 7.74 17.00
C GLU A 173 -7.01 6.97 17.26
N GLN A 174 -7.81 7.40 18.22
CA GLN A 174 -9.07 6.73 18.56
C GLN A 174 -10.08 6.77 17.42
N GLN A 175 -10.19 7.91 16.72
CA GLN A 175 -11.08 8.06 15.58
C GLN A 175 -10.63 7.19 14.40
N ILE A 176 -9.32 7.12 14.14
CA ILE A 176 -8.74 6.29 13.08
C ILE A 176 -8.94 4.80 13.41
N ARG A 177 -8.72 4.38 14.66
CA ARG A 177 -9.00 3.01 15.10
C ARG A 177 -10.49 2.68 15.03
N GLY A 178 -11.37 3.61 15.38
CA GLY A 178 -12.82 3.48 15.23
C GLY A 178 -13.22 3.28 13.78
N LEU A 179 -12.70 4.11 12.88
CA LEU A 179 -12.92 3.97 11.45
C LEU A 179 -12.39 2.62 10.93
N ALA A 180 -11.18 2.21 11.30
CA ALA A 180 -10.63 0.91 10.91
C ALA A 180 -11.51 -0.25 11.40
N ALA A 181 -12.01 -0.17 12.64
CA ALA A 181 -12.87 -1.20 13.23
C ALA A 181 -14.18 -1.41 12.47
N GLU A 182 -14.71 -0.39 11.80
CA GLU A 182 -15.91 -0.52 10.96
C GLU A 182 -15.67 -1.45 9.76
N TYR A 183 -14.46 -1.44 9.19
CA TYR A 183 -14.07 -2.22 8.02
C TYR A 183 -13.42 -3.57 8.36
N THR A 184 -12.86 -3.72 9.56
CA THR A 184 -12.28 -5.01 10.01
C THR A 184 -13.36 -6.02 10.44
N ASN A 185 -14.57 -5.54 10.73
CA ASN A 185 -15.72 -6.40 10.99
C ASN A 185 -16.28 -6.98 9.68
N ILE A 186 -15.69 -8.08 9.24
CA ILE A 186 -16.04 -8.72 7.95
C ILE A 186 -17.46 -9.30 7.92
N GLU A 187 -18.10 -9.57 9.07
CA GLU A 187 -19.46 -10.13 9.11
C GLU A 187 -20.46 -9.27 8.36
N LYS A 188 -20.22 -7.97 8.29
CA LYS A 188 -21.03 -7.03 7.52
C LYS A 188 -20.96 -7.21 6.00
N PHE A 189 -19.92 -7.90 5.53
CA PHE A 189 -19.58 -7.98 4.11
C PHE A 189 -19.61 -9.40 3.55
N VAL A 190 -19.73 -10.44 4.38
CA VAL A 190 -19.63 -11.86 3.95
C VAL A 190 -20.68 -12.29 2.95
N ASP A 191 -21.81 -11.59 2.86
CA ASP A 191 -22.89 -11.83 1.90
C ASP A 191 -22.68 -11.09 0.57
N ASP A 192 -21.72 -10.17 0.50
CA ASP A 192 -21.31 -9.49 -0.73
C ASP A 192 -20.38 -10.42 -1.52
N GLU A 193 -20.83 -10.95 -2.66
CA GLU A 193 -20.05 -11.88 -3.44
C GLU A 193 -18.76 -11.26 -4.00
N ASP A 194 -18.73 -9.95 -4.27
CA ASP A 194 -17.57 -9.24 -4.81
C ASP A 194 -16.37 -9.22 -3.85
N ILE A 195 -16.62 -9.34 -2.54
CA ILE A 195 -15.53 -9.35 -1.54
C ILE A 195 -14.58 -10.55 -1.66
N TYR A 196 -15.04 -11.64 -2.33
CA TYR A 196 -14.25 -12.84 -2.56
C TYR A 196 -13.35 -12.76 -3.79
N TYR A 197 -13.36 -11.63 -4.51
CA TYR A 197 -12.50 -11.35 -5.65
C TYR A 197 -11.49 -10.28 -5.32
N ASP A 198 -10.27 -10.43 -5.80
CA ASP A 198 -9.33 -9.31 -5.81
C ASP A 198 -9.69 -8.33 -6.95
N PHE A 199 -9.12 -7.14 -6.96
CA PHE A 199 -9.40 -6.16 -8.01
C PHE A 199 -9.03 -6.68 -9.40
N GLU A 200 -9.98 -6.57 -10.34
CA GLU A 200 -9.83 -7.01 -11.73
C GLU A 200 -9.52 -8.52 -11.89
N ALA A 201 -9.74 -9.33 -10.86
CA ALA A 201 -9.63 -10.78 -10.96
C ALA A 201 -10.91 -11.37 -11.57
N CYS A 202 -10.74 -12.31 -12.50
CA CYS A 202 -11.85 -13.04 -13.14
C CYS A 202 -12.33 -14.23 -12.29
N GLU A 203 -11.55 -14.67 -11.31
CA GLU A 203 -11.82 -15.83 -10.47
C GLU A 203 -11.83 -15.43 -8.99
N LYS A 204 -12.58 -16.21 -8.19
CA LYS A 204 -12.58 -16.05 -6.73
C LYS A 204 -11.16 -16.22 -6.18
N PHE A 205 -10.84 -15.41 -5.18
CA PHE A 205 -9.53 -15.40 -4.55
C PHE A 205 -9.18 -16.79 -4.00
N SER A 206 -8.00 -17.27 -4.37
CA SER A 206 -7.51 -18.59 -3.99
C SER A 206 -6.00 -18.57 -3.78
N LEU A 207 -5.52 -19.38 -2.86
CA LEU A 207 -4.09 -19.64 -2.63
C LEU A 207 -3.60 -20.93 -3.33
N LYS A 208 -4.47 -21.60 -4.10
CA LYS A 208 -4.10 -22.81 -4.84
C LYS A 208 -3.08 -22.48 -5.94
N GLY A 209 -2.08 -23.34 -6.09
CA GLY A 209 -1.04 -23.19 -7.12
C GLY A 209 0.05 -22.18 -6.79
N ARG A 210 0.02 -21.56 -5.60
CA ARG A 210 1.12 -20.73 -5.11
C ARG A 210 2.19 -21.63 -4.53
N GLY A 211 3.43 -21.50 -5.02
CA GLY A 211 4.56 -22.28 -4.53
C GLY A 211 5.00 -21.87 -3.12
N PRO A 212 5.66 -22.75 -2.37
CA PRO A 212 6.40 -22.34 -1.20
C PRO A 212 7.55 -21.44 -1.65
N GLY A 213 7.50 -20.17 -1.30
CA GLY A 213 8.58 -19.25 -1.57
C GLY A 213 9.55 -19.17 -0.40
N GLU A 214 10.80 -18.87 -0.68
CA GLU A 214 11.84 -18.70 0.34
C GLU A 214 11.51 -17.64 1.41
N CYS A 215 10.59 -16.75 1.10
CA CYS A 215 10.13 -15.69 2.01
C CYS A 215 8.68 -15.87 2.48
N SER A 216 8.03 -17.01 2.24
CA SER A 216 6.65 -17.22 2.65
C SER A 216 6.57 -17.51 4.15
N SER A 217 6.45 -16.48 4.96
CA SER A 217 6.08 -16.62 6.37
C SER A 217 4.62 -17.08 6.57
N GLY A 218 3.86 -17.31 5.50
CA GLY A 218 2.43 -17.57 5.54
C GLY A 218 1.97 -19.00 5.29
N VAL A 219 2.81 -19.86 4.73
CA VAL A 219 2.50 -21.29 4.49
C VAL A 219 3.75 -22.09 4.82
N LEU A 220 4.15 -22.05 6.07
CA LEU A 220 5.01 -23.10 6.59
C LEU A 220 4.12 -24.32 6.82
N ASP A 221 4.19 -25.31 5.95
CA ASP A 221 4.05 -26.69 6.41
C ASP A 221 5.07 -26.85 7.53
N VAL A 222 4.57 -26.92 8.75
CA VAL A 222 5.41 -27.22 9.91
C VAL A 222 6.01 -28.58 9.63
N ILE A 223 7.25 -28.61 9.14
CA ILE A 223 8.03 -29.83 9.11
C ILE A 223 8.16 -30.24 10.57
N LYS A 224 7.41 -31.25 10.98
CA LYS A 224 7.62 -31.89 12.27
C LYS A 224 9.03 -32.47 12.22
N LEU A 225 9.98 -31.77 12.82
CA LEU A 225 11.28 -32.33 13.13
C LEU A 225 11.02 -33.44 14.16
N ASP A 226 11.13 -34.66 13.70
CA ASP A 226 11.18 -35.82 14.60
C ASP A 226 12.56 -35.78 15.29
N LEU A 227 12.58 -35.30 16.54
CA LEU A 227 13.76 -35.22 17.39
C LEU A 227 13.89 -36.49 18.21
N SER A 228 13.73 -37.67 17.61
CA SER A 228 14.05 -38.96 18.26
C SER A 228 15.53 -39.28 18.18
#